data_11f8e31937282b093230d1429dab92b9
#
_entry.id   11f8e31937282b093230d1429dab92b9
#
_cell.length_a   1.000
_cell.length_b   1.000
_cell.length_c   1.000
_cell.angle_alpha   90.00
_cell.angle_beta   90.00
_cell.angle_gamma   90.00
#
_symmetry.space_group_name_H-M   'P 1'
#
loop_
_entity.id
_entity.type
_entity.pdbx_description
1 polymer ?
#
loop_
_entity_poly.entity_id
_entity_poly.type
_entity_poly.pdbx_seq_one_letter_code
_entity_poly.pdbx_strand_id
1 'polypeptide(L)' 'MTGLTVRQREMLLFINRYAQTNGVPPTVREIGSQFHIASSSVFGHLKALQQKNFIRRKPFRSRCLKILKKDELT' A
#
# COMPACT_ATOMS: atom_id res chain seq x y z
N MET A 1 1.61 19.27 2.20
CA MET A 1 1.62 18.00 2.97
C MET A 1 0.64 17.02 2.37
N THR A 2 1.00 15.75 2.36
CA THR A 2 0.20 14.73 1.68
C THR A 2 -1.00 14.24 2.47
N GLY A 3 -1.07 14.56 3.76
CA GLY A 3 -2.10 14.01 4.63
C GLY A 3 -1.85 12.56 5.04
N LEU A 4 -0.67 12.02 4.75
CA LEU A 4 -0.31 10.66 5.13
C LEU A 4 0.40 10.64 6.47
N THR A 5 0.12 9.60 7.28
CA THR A 5 0.93 9.33 8.45
C THR A 5 2.27 8.76 8.01
N VAL A 6 3.26 8.75 8.90
CA VAL A 6 4.58 8.18 8.59
C VAL A 6 4.44 6.73 8.14
N ARG A 7 3.65 5.94 8.88
CA ARG A 7 3.46 4.52 8.55
C ARG A 7 2.76 4.34 7.20
N GLN A 8 1.75 5.16 6.90
CA GLN A 8 1.05 5.10 5.63
C GLN A 8 1.99 5.43 4.48
N ARG A 9 2.83 6.44 4.64
CA ARG A 9 3.81 6.81 3.62
C ARG A 9 4.83 5.70 3.39
N GLU A 10 5.35 5.11 4.47
CA GLU A 10 6.30 4.01 4.37
C GLU A 10 5.68 2.82 3.64
N MET A 11 4.43 2.50 3.96
CA MET A 11 3.72 1.41 3.32
C MET A 11 3.51 1.66 1.84
N LEU A 12 3.13 2.88 1.47
CA LEU A 12 2.93 3.25 0.08
C LEU A 12 4.25 3.16 -0.70
N LEU A 13 5.35 3.63 -0.11
CA LEU A 13 6.67 3.51 -0.72
C LEU A 13 7.09 2.06 -0.93
N PHE A 14 6.82 1.20 0.05
CA PHE A 14 7.10 -0.22 -0.07
C PHE A 14 6.32 -0.85 -1.22
N ILE A 15 5.02 -0.56 -1.30
CA ILE A 15 4.16 -1.08 -2.36
C ILE A 15 4.69 -0.68 -3.73
N ASN A 16 5.05 0.58 -3.89
CA ASN A 16 5.58 1.10 -5.16
C ASN A 16 6.89 0.42 -5.53
N ARG A 17 7.82 0.33 -4.58
CA ARG A 17 9.11 -0.29 -4.80
C ARG A 17 8.98 -1.77 -5.13
N TYR A 18 8.11 -2.48 -4.40
CA TYR A 18 7.87 -3.89 -4.65
C TYR A 18 7.34 -4.12 -6.07
N ALA A 19 6.38 -3.30 -6.48
CA ALA A 19 5.78 -3.41 -7.82
C ALA A 19 6.81 -3.16 -8.92
N GLN A 20 7.71 -2.19 -8.71
CA GLN A 20 8.76 -1.89 -9.68
C GLN A 20 9.78 -3.02 -9.78
N THR A 21 10.10 -3.65 -8.65
CA THR A 21 11.10 -4.71 -8.62
C THR A 21 10.56 -6.03 -9.13
N ASN A 22 9.31 -6.36 -8.79
CA ASN A 22 8.74 -7.68 -9.04
C ASN A 22 7.73 -7.72 -10.18
N GLY A 23 7.35 -6.56 -10.72
CA GLY A 23 6.36 -6.49 -11.78
C GLY A 23 4.92 -6.66 -11.33
N VAL A 24 4.69 -6.92 -10.06
CA VAL A 24 3.36 -7.05 -9.47
C VAL A 24 3.37 -6.43 -8.08
N PRO A 25 2.22 -5.92 -7.59
CA PRO A 25 2.16 -5.37 -6.23
C PRO A 25 2.23 -6.47 -5.17
N PRO A 26 2.61 -6.14 -3.93
CA PRO A 26 2.66 -7.12 -2.86
C PRO A 26 1.26 -7.51 -2.38
N THR A 27 1.16 -8.69 -1.77
CA THR A 27 -0.06 -9.11 -1.11
C THR A 27 -0.13 -8.45 0.27
N VAL A 28 -1.33 -8.49 0.88
CA VAL A 28 -1.51 -8.00 2.26
C VAL A 28 -0.57 -8.73 3.22
N ARG A 29 -0.43 -10.04 3.05
CA ARG A 29 0.47 -10.84 3.88
C ARG A 29 1.93 -10.38 3.75
N GLU A 30 2.36 -10.10 2.52
CA GLU A 30 3.72 -9.63 2.28
C GLU A 30 3.96 -8.26 2.92
N ILE A 31 2.98 -7.38 2.84
CA ILE A 31 3.07 -6.07 3.49
C ILE A 31 3.16 -6.24 5.01
N GLY A 32 2.30 -7.08 5.57
CA GLY A 32 2.31 -7.34 7.01
C GLY A 32 3.64 -7.90 7.48
N SER A 33 4.20 -8.82 6.69
CA SER A 33 5.51 -9.40 7.00
C SER A 33 6.62 -8.34 7.00
N GLN A 34 6.58 -7.44 6.01
CA GLN A 34 7.58 -6.38 5.90
C GLN A 34 7.55 -5.43 7.09
N PHE A 35 6.37 -5.11 7.59
CA PHE A 35 6.22 -4.14 8.68
C PHE A 35 6.01 -4.81 10.05
N HIS A 36 6.02 -6.14 10.10
CA HIS A 36 5.85 -6.91 11.34
C HIS A 36 4.52 -6.59 12.02
N ILE A 37 3.46 -6.50 11.24
CA ILE A 37 2.10 -6.24 11.74
C ILE A 37 1.14 -7.29 11.18
N ALA A 38 0.01 -7.42 11.85
CA ALA A 38 -1.03 -8.37 11.43
C ALA A 38 -1.72 -7.87 10.14
N SER A 39 -2.28 -8.82 9.39
CA SER A 39 -3.02 -8.50 8.16
C SER A 39 -4.17 -7.54 8.42
N SER A 40 -4.85 -7.66 9.57
CA SER A 40 -5.93 -6.76 9.93
C SER A 40 -5.44 -5.30 10.01
N SER A 41 -4.23 -5.09 10.55
CA SER A 41 -3.65 -3.75 10.61
C SER A 41 -3.31 -3.24 9.22
N VAL A 42 -2.79 -4.12 8.35
CA VAL A 42 -2.51 -3.77 6.96
C VAL A 42 -3.79 -3.31 6.26
N PHE A 43 -4.89 -4.06 6.43
CA PHE A 43 -6.16 -3.67 5.83
C PHE A 43 -6.62 -2.29 6.29
N GLY A 44 -6.44 -1.97 7.56
CA GLY A 44 -6.77 -0.65 8.09
C GLY A 44 -5.98 0.46 7.40
N HIS A 45 -4.68 0.27 7.22
CA HIS A 45 -3.84 1.24 6.54
C HIS A 45 -4.20 1.36 5.06
N LEU A 46 -4.45 0.22 4.39
CA LEU A 46 -4.83 0.24 2.98
C LEU A 46 -6.17 0.93 2.77
N LYS A 47 -7.12 0.70 3.68
CA LYS A 47 -8.41 1.37 3.61
C LYS A 47 -8.25 2.88 3.72
N ALA A 48 -7.41 3.35 4.63
CA ALA A 48 -7.14 4.78 4.78
C ALA A 48 -6.49 5.35 3.51
N LEU A 49 -5.51 4.65 2.93
CA LEU A 49 -4.87 5.07 1.70
C LEU A 49 -5.86 5.13 0.54
N GLN A 50 -6.77 4.16 0.48
CA GLN A 50 -7.80 4.13 -0.55
C GLN A 50 -8.78 5.28 -0.40
N GLN A 51 -9.18 5.60 0.83
CA GLN A 51 -10.08 6.73 1.11
C GLN A 51 -9.45 8.06 0.73
N LYS A 52 -8.13 8.16 0.83
CA LYS A 52 -7.39 9.36 0.45
C LYS A 52 -7.01 9.38 -1.04
N ASN A 53 -7.46 8.37 -1.79
CA ASN A 53 -7.23 8.22 -3.22
C ASN A 53 -5.76 8.05 -3.60
N PHE A 54 -4.95 7.48 -2.72
CA PHE A 54 -3.56 7.16 -3.04
C PHE A 54 -3.42 5.82 -3.73
N ILE A 55 -4.34 4.89 -3.44
CA ILE A 55 -4.32 3.56 -4.05
C ILE A 55 -5.73 3.17 -4.47
N ARG A 56 -5.79 2.20 -5.38
CA ARG A 56 -7.01 1.49 -5.75
C ARG A 56 -6.79 0.01 -5.51
N ARG A 57 -7.78 -0.65 -4.97
CA ARG A 57 -7.70 -2.04 -4.62
C ARG A 57 -9.01 -2.72 -4.96
N LYS A 58 -8.92 -3.91 -5.59
CA LYS A 58 -10.11 -4.70 -5.91
C LYS A 58 -10.34 -5.73 -4.82
N PRO A 59 -11.56 -5.84 -4.25
CA PRO A 59 -11.85 -6.84 -3.25
C PRO A 59 -11.75 -8.25 -3.83
N PHE A 60 -11.43 -9.21 -2.97
CA PHE A 60 -11.36 -10.63 -3.30
C PHE A 60 -10.27 -11.00 -4.29
N ARG A 61 -9.35 -10.10 -4.60
CA ARG A 61 -8.22 -10.38 -5.47
C ARG A 61 -6.92 -10.02 -4.78
N SER A 62 -6.00 -10.98 -4.71
CA SER A 62 -4.66 -10.70 -4.25
C SER A 62 -3.90 -9.95 -5.36
N ARG A 63 -2.91 -9.17 -4.96
CA ARG A 63 -2.03 -8.42 -5.88
C ARG A 63 -2.77 -7.44 -6.79
N CYS A 64 -3.95 -6.99 -6.39
CA CYS A 64 -4.71 -5.98 -7.14
C CYS A 64 -4.64 -4.64 -6.44
N LEU A 65 -3.43 -4.13 -6.29
CA LEU A 65 -3.15 -2.82 -5.73
C LEU A 65 -2.57 -1.94 -6.81
N LYS A 66 -3.14 -0.76 -6.99
CA LYS A 66 -2.62 0.21 -7.95
C LYS A 66 -2.40 1.53 -7.24
N ILE A 67 -1.22 2.11 -7.42
CA ILE A 67 -0.90 3.41 -6.86
C ILE A 67 -1.43 4.49 -7.81
N LEU A 68 -2.23 5.40 -7.27
CA LEU A 68 -2.88 6.45 -8.06
C LEU A 68 -2.10 7.76 -8.02
N LYS A 69 -1.42 8.06 -6.91
CA LYS A 69 -0.72 9.32 -6.71
C LYS A 69 0.77 9.09 -6.52
N LYS A 70 1.44 8.71 -7.59
CA LYS A 70 2.88 8.42 -7.53
C LYS A 70 3.72 9.66 -7.25
N ASP A 71 3.24 10.82 -7.65
CA ASP A 71 3.96 12.08 -7.44
C ASP A 71 4.19 12.37 -5.97
N GLU A 72 3.31 11.88 -5.11
CA GLU A 72 3.42 12.07 -3.67
C GLU A 72 4.56 11.26 -3.05
N LEU A 73 5.19 10.39 -3.83
CA LEU A 73 6.26 9.51 -3.37
C LEU A 73 7.65 10.09 -3.62
N THR A 74 7.74 11.17 -4.35
CA THR A 74 9.03 11.80 -4.68
C THR A 74 9.36 12.95 -3.77
#